data_c87cf58a91b176394be234e92999d4d5
#
_entry.id   c87cf58a91b176394be234e92999d4d5
#
_cell.length_a   1.000
_cell.length_b   1.000
_cell.length_c   1.000
_cell.angle_alpha   90.00
_cell.angle_beta   90.00
_cell.angle_gamma   90.00
#
_symmetry.space_group_name_H-M   'P 1'
#
loop_
_entity.id
_entity.type
_entity.pdbx_description
1 polymer ?
#
loop_
_entity_poly.entity_id
_entity_poly.type
_entity_poly.pdbx_seq_one_letter_code
_entity_poly.pdbx_strand_id
1 'polypeptide(L)'
;MKMDFIYTLAVTAALSFCSCTEIEDGAPINFDEWEAPEKIEFTLNHPCMLHSEADFTYVKEKLAASAQPWADAYASLESSKFANPAYQADPVEWLKRLDKINWENKHPDYVNYTNLANDAAAAYQLALRWKLSDKEEYGDAAKSILNTWAKNCKGIYRENGSLIDPNELLIAIQAYQLANAAEILRGYDKWGETEEFKTFVQWIESTFYAMADDFLVRHNNTADHYWLNWDLAQMTAILSIGILSDNQEMINKVIQYFKNGIGPGNVNTAVLHLYDDPDGSGEKLGQCQESGRDQGHAMLCCALMGYFCKMAYNIGEDLFAYDNGRVVAMAEYVAKYNVFKPEFAGQVPGGNNEWFSYTRVGFPYTAYFYCDEQMDEPSAVELRSNGAETGRGGKRPIWDLWYGHCKKVGMSAKYCGEFASRLRPDAGPEQYGGSGGALDQLGYSTLMFYYE
;
A
#
# COMPACT_ATOMS: atom_id res chain seq x y z
N MET A 1 -52.80 44.39 36.90
CA MET A 1 -52.88 43.59 35.69
C MET A 1 -51.83 44.11 34.74
N LYS A 2 -50.60 43.56 34.86
CA LYS A 2 -49.52 43.73 33.91
C LYS A 2 -48.89 42.37 33.70
N MET A 3 -48.93 41.88 32.47
CA MET A 3 -48.32 40.64 32.05
C MET A 3 -46.88 40.94 31.65
N ASP A 4 -45.94 40.36 32.36
CA ASP A 4 -44.53 40.38 31.97
C ASP A 4 -44.26 39.18 31.07
N PHE A 5 -43.86 39.49 29.84
CA PHE A 5 -43.36 38.51 28.86
C PHE A 5 -41.91 38.22 29.16
N ILE A 6 -41.62 36.99 29.61
CA ILE A 6 -40.28 36.47 29.71
C ILE A 6 -39.91 35.86 28.36
N TYR A 7 -38.96 36.49 27.67
CA TYR A 7 -38.32 35.90 26.49
C TYR A 7 -37.26 34.87 26.95
N THR A 8 -37.60 33.62 26.78
CA THR A 8 -36.60 32.56 26.91
C THR A 8 -35.82 32.46 25.61
N LEU A 9 -34.56 32.88 25.66
CA LEU A 9 -33.61 32.71 24.57
C LEU A 9 -33.17 31.24 24.53
N ALA A 10 -33.68 30.45 23.60
CA ALA A 10 -33.20 29.11 23.33
C ALA A 10 -31.89 29.23 22.53
N VAL A 11 -30.78 29.04 23.19
CA VAL A 11 -29.49 28.82 22.53
C VAL A 11 -29.49 27.38 22.02
N THR A 12 -29.77 27.20 20.74
CA THR A 12 -29.53 25.93 20.05
C THR A 12 -28.04 25.79 19.84
N ALA A 13 -27.36 25.08 20.74
CA ALA A 13 -26.03 24.55 20.47
C ALA A 13 -26.19 23.46 19.41
N ALA A 14 -25.79 23.76 18.20
CA ALA A 14 -25.58 22.74 17.18
C ALA A 14 -24.38 21.91 17.63
N LEU A 15 -24.63 20.83 18.35
CA LEU A 15 -23.72 19.73 18.52
C LEU A 15 -23.69 19.04 17.15
N SER A 16 -22.60 19.27 16.42
CA SER A 16 -22.24 18.42 15.31
C SER A 16 -21.90 17.06 15.92
N PHE A 17 -22.89 16.21 16.03
CA PHE A 17 -22.66 14.80 16.22
C PHE A 17 -22.01 14.31 14.92
N CYS A 18 -20.73 13.96 14.96
CA CYS A 18 -20.24 12.88 14.13
C CYS A 18 -21.12 11.69 14.49
N SER A 19 -22.12 11.43 13.68
CA SER A 19 -22.94 10.25 13.83
C SER A 19 -22.07 9.07 13.37
N CYS A 20 -21.49 8.37 14.32
CA CYS A 20 -21.30 6.95 14.14
C CYS A 20 -22.70 6.39 13.99
N THR A 21 -23.13 6.14 12.77
CA THR A 21 -24.36 5.40 12.54
C THR A 21 -24.10 3.98 13.00
N GLU A 22 -24.71 3.59 14.13
CA GLU A 22 -24.84 2.18 14.47
C GLU A 22 -25.58 1.52 13.29
N ILE A 23 -24.92 0.59 12.65
CA ILE A 23 -25.50 -0.17 11.55
C ILE A 23 -26.36 -1.24 12.20
N GLU A 24 -27.67 -1.09 12.07
CA GLU A 24 -28.59 -2.18 12.38
C GLU A 24 -28.25 -3.39 11.47
N ASP A 25 -28.04 -4.55 12.06
CA ASP A 25 -27.81 -5.82 11.35
C ASP A 25 -28.80 -5.99 10.20
N GLY A 26 -28.30 -5.93 8.96
CA GLY A 26 -29.04 -6.25 7.76
C GLY A 26 -29.60 -5.09 6.94
N ALA A 27 -29.42 -3.81 7.34
CA ALA A 27 -29.75 -2.70 6.46
C ALA A 27 -28.59 -2.41 5.52
N PRO A 28 -28.78 -2.37 4.18
CA PRO A 28 -27.72 -1.99 3.28
C PRO A 28 -27.34 -0.53 3.55
N ILE A 29 -26.07 -0.29 3.89
CA ILE A 29 -25.54 1.06 3.96
C ILE A 29 -25.54 1.61 2.54
N ASN A 30 -26.25 2.71 2.30
CA ASN A 30 -26.25 3.36 1.01
C ASN A 30 -25.02 4.27 0.91
N PHE A 31 -23.93 3.74 0.39
CA PHE A 31 -22.71 4.48 0.10
C PHE A 31 -22.70 5.10 -1.30
N ASP A 32 -23.80 4.99 -2.06
CA ASP A 32 -23.94 5.65 -3.36
C ASP A 32 -23.86 7.19 -3.27
N GLU A 33 -23.80 7.74 -2.04
CA GLU A 33 -23.72 9.17 -1.79
C GLU A 33 -22.30 9.70 -1.62
N TRP A 34 -21.26 8.85 -1.49
CA TRP A 34 -19.90 9.36 -1.43
C TRP A 34 -19.37 9.65 -2.83
N GLU A 35 -19.26 10.92 -3.15
CA GLU A 35 -18.64 11.42 -4.37
C GLU A 35 -17.37 12.19 -4.03
N ALA A 36 -16.41 12.18 -4.96
CA ALA A 36 -15.20 12.98 -4.83
C ALA A 36 -15.59 14.48 -4.79
N PRO A 37 -15.27 15.22 -3.72
CA PRO A 37 -15.72 16.60 -3.52
C PRO A 37 -15.15 17.57 -4.57
N GLU A 38 -14.02 17.24 -5.16
CA GLU A 38 -13.32 18.07 -6.14
C GLU A 38 -13.01 17.28 -7.41
N LYS A 39 -12.99 17.97 -8.56
CA LYS A 39 -12.44 17.44 -9.81
C LYS A 39 -11.08 18.05 -10.04
N ILE A 40 -10.03 17.22 -9.92
CA ILE A 40 -8.66 17.59 -10.20
C ILE A 40 -8.22 16.84 -11.45
N GLU A 41 -7.58 17.52 -12.38
CA GLU A 41 -6.95 16.90 -13.54
C GLU A 41 -5.45 16.79 -13.29
N PHE A 42 -4.91 15.61 -13.54
CA PHE A 42 -3.50 15.30 -13.35
C PHE A 42 -2.76 15.25 -14.67
N THR A 43 -1.51 15.72 -14.66
CA THR A 43 -0.65 15.65 -15.85
C THR A 43 0.12 14.32 -15.83
N LEU A 44 -0.13 13.48 -16.82
CA LEU A 44 0.50 12.18 -16.94
C LEU A 44 1.64 12.25 -17.98
N ASN A 45 2.88 12.22 -17.49
CA ASN A 45 4.09 12.21 -18.32
C ASN A 45 4.77 10.84 -18.16
N HIS A 46 4.30 9.85 -18.91
CA HIS A 46 4.75 8.47 -18.76
C HIS A 46 6.25 8.25 -19.06
N PRO A 47 6.95 7.39 -18.27
CA PRO A 47 6.44 6.71 -17.08
C PRO A 47 6.28 7.66 -15.91
N CYS A 48 5.14 7.63 -15.26
CA CYS A 48 4.80 8.52 -14.13
C CYS A 48 4.10 7.82 -12.96
N MET A 49 4.28 6.51 -12.87
CA MET A 49 3.74 5.73 -11.75
C MET A 49 4.72 5.72 -10.57
N LEU A 50 5.30 4.59 -10.17
CA LEU A 50 6.32 4.58 -9.11
C LEU A 50 7.65 5.22 -9.54
N HIS A 51 7.96 5.15 -10.82
CA HIS A 51 9.20 5.63 -11.39
C HIS A 51 8.93 6.61 -12.53
N SER A 52 9.66 7.71 -12.52
CA SER A 52 9.72 8.67 -13.62
C SER A 52 10.97 8.44 -14.48
N GLU A 53 11.01 9.04 -15.66
CA GLU A 53 12.21 9.01 -16.50
C GLU A 53 13.43 9.62 -15.79
N ALA A 54 13.20 10.62 -14.94
CA ALA A 54 14.27 11.23 -14.13
C ALA A 54 14.82 10.24 -13.08
N ASP A 55 13.97 9.41 -12.47
CA ASP A 55 14.42 8.39 -11.52
C ASP A 55 15.28 7.33 -12.23
N PHE A 56 14.87 6.87 -13.42
CA PHE A 56 15.69 5.93 -14.22
C PHE A 56 17.02 6.55 -14.68
N THR A 57 17.01 7.81 -15.10
CA THR A 57 18.24 8.51 -15.48
C THR A 57 19.21 8.59 -14.32
N TYR A 58 18.74 8.98 -13.14
CA TYR A 58 19.54 9.01 -11.92
C TYR A 58 20.17 7.66 -11.58
N VAL A 59 19.38 6.58 -11.61
CA VAL A 59 19.88 5.23 -11.33
C VAL A 59 20.91 4.79 -12.38
N LYS A 60 20.66 5.03 -13.68
CA LYS A 60 21.62 4.72 -14.76
C LYS A 60 22.96 5.44 -14.57
N GLU A 61 22.95 6.71 -14.17
CA GLU A 61 24.16 7.46 -13.85
C GLU A 61 24.95 6.85 -12.68
N LYS A 62 24.26 6.43 -11.61
CA LYS A 62 24.88 5.75 -10.48
C LYS A 62 25.47 4.38 -10.86
N LEU A 63 24.76 3.61 -11.67
CA LEU A 63 25.26 2.32 -12.17
C LEU A 63 26.49 2.49 -13.10
N ALA A 64 26.47 3.46 -14.00
CA ALA A 64 27.59 3.79 -14.87
C ALA A 64 28.85 4.19 -14.09
N ALA A 65 28.66 4.86 -12.93
CA ALA A 65 29.75 5.22 -12.02
C ALA A 65 30.14 4.07 -11.07
N SER A 66 29.50 2.89 -11.14
CA SER A 66 29.65 1.81 -10.16
C SER A 66 29.47 2.27 -8.71
N ALA A 67 28.58 3.24 -8.50
CA ALA A 67 28.36 3.85 -7.19
C ALA A 67 27.64 2.87 -6.24
N GLN A 68 28.05 2.89 -4.98
CA GLN A 68 27.38 2.14 -3.92
C GLN A 68 26.31 3.01 -3.24
N PRO A 69 25.19 2.44 -2.83
CA PRO A 69 24.84 1.00 -2.83
C PRO A 69 24.13 0.51 -4.10
N TRP A 70 23.97 1.35 -5.13
CA TRP A 70 23.22 1.00 -6.35
C TRP A 70 23.83 -0.18 -7.12
N ALA A 71 25.15 -0.27 -7.20
CA ALA A 71 25.83 -1.37 -7.90
C ALA A 71 25.51 -2.73 -7.26
N ASP A 72 25.56 -2.82 -5.93
CA ASP A 72 25.23 -4.06 -5.21
C ASP A 72 23.74 -4.39 -5.28
N ALA A 73 22.86 -3.37 -5.20
CA ALA A 73 21.42 -3.54 -5.36
C ALA A 73 21.07 -4.05 -6.77
N TYR A 74 21.74 -3.53 -7.80
CA TYR A 74 21.55 -4.00 -9.18
C TYR A 74 22.10 -5.41 -9.39
N ALA A 75 23.25 -5.75 -8.81
CA ALA A 75 23.76 -7.12 -8.82
C ALA A 75 22.80 -8.12 -8.15
N SER A 76 22.12 -7.69 -7.08
CA SER A 76 21.04 -8.48 -6.47
C SER A 76 19.88 -8.71 -7.44
N LEU A 77 19.45 -7.68 -8.19
CA LEU A 77 18.43 -7.81 -9.22
C LEU A 77 18.88 -8.77 -10.34
N GLU A 78 20.13 -8.67 -10.80
CA GLU A 78 20.66 -9.56 -11.84
C GLU A 78 20.68 -11.03 -11.43
N SER A 79 20.86 -11.29 -10.14
CA SER A 79 20.92 -12.66 -9.58
C SER A 79 19.54 -13.26 -9.27
N SER A 80 18.46 -12.45 -9.30
CA SER A 80 17.13 -12.92 -8.98
C SER A 80 16.61 -13.90 -10.03
N LYS A 81 15.99 -14.98 -9.56
CA LYS A 81 15.30 -15.94 -10.44
C LYS A 81 14.14 -15.30 -11.22
N PHE A 82 13.50 -14.28 -10.65
CA PHE A 82 12.40 -13.55 -11.27
C PHE A 82 12.87 -12.56 -12.33
N ALA A 83 14.13 -12.13 -12.28
CA ALA A 83 14.73 -11.27 -13.30
C ALA A 83 15.43 -12.06 -14.44
N ASN A 84 15.23 -13.36 -14.51
CA ASN A 84 15.78 -14.20 -15.56
C ASN A 84 14.89 -14.13 -16.81
N PRO A 85 15.40 -13.80 -18.00
CA PRO A 85 14.60 -13.71 -19.22
C PRO A 85 14.01 -15.06 -19.68
N ALA A 86 14.47 -16.18 -19.13
CA ALA A 86 13.89 -17.51 -19.35
C ALA A 86 12.71 -17.81 -18.40
N TYR A 87 12.31 -16.87 -17.55
CA TYR A 87 11.16 -17.06 -16.66
C TYR A 87 9.89 -17.33 -17.47
N GLN A 88 9.10 -18.30 -17.02
CA GLN A 88 7.85 -18.67 -17.64
C GLN A 88 6.69 -18.33 -16.71
N ALA A 89 5.73 -17.55 -17.23
CA ALA A 89 4.50 -17.26 -16.49
C ALA A 89 3.65 -18.52 -16.30
N ASP A 90 2.96 -18.58 -15.17
CA ASP A 90 2.04 -19.67 -14.82
C ASP A 90 0.62 -19.13 -14.55
N PRO A 91 -0.09 -18.64 -15.59
CA PRO A 91 -1.40 -18.04 -15.44
C PRO A 91 -2.45 -19.06 -15.07
N VAL A 92 -3.47 -18.59 -14.38
CA VAL A 92 -4.66 -19.37 -14.05
C VAL A 92 -5.90 -18.78 -14.72
N GLU A 93 -6.88 -19.59 -15.03
CA GLU A 93 -8.11 -19.13 -15.68
C GLU A 93 -8.94 -18.25 -14.73
N TRP A 94 -8.99 -18.62 -13.45
CA TRP A 94 -9.66 -17.88 -12.39
C TRP A 94 -8.77 -17.77 -11.16
N LEU A 95 -8.54 -16.54 -10.71
CA LEU A 95 -7.80 -16.27 -9.48
C LEU A 95 -8.64 -16.67 -8.28
N LYS A 96 -8.04 -17.39 -7.34
CA LYS A 96 -8.68 -17.90 -6.14
C LYS A 96 -7.83 -17.61 -4.91
N ARG A 97 -8.44 -16.98 -3.92
CA ARG A 97 -7.89 -16.78 -2.57
C ARG A 97 -9.02 -17.00 -1.57
N LEU A 98 -9.61 -18.18 -1.59
CA LEU A 98 -10.81 -18.50 -0.84
C LEU A 98 -10.55 -18.68 0.64
N ASP A 99 -11.63 -18.68 1.37
CA ASP A 99 -11.78 -18.46 2.80
C ASP A 99 -10.91 -19.32 3.73
N LYS A 100 -10.98 -19.01 5.02
CA LYS A 100 -10.22 -19.65 6.10
C LYS A 100 -10.39 -21.17 6.16
N ILE A 101 -11.57 -21.69 5.85
CA ILE A 101 -11.83 -23.14 5.88
C ILE A 101 -11.06 -23.85 4.78
N ASN A 102 -11.08 -23.29 3.58
CA ASN A 102 -10.36 -23.85 2.44
C ASN A 102 -8.84 -23.61 2.54
N TRP A 103 -8.44 -22.49 3.14
CA TRP A 103 -7.06 -22.21 3.48
C TRP A 103 -6.48 -23.23 4.46
N GLU A 104 -7.18 -23.55 5.55
CA GLU A 104 -6.74 -24.53 6.54
C GLU A 104 -6.65 -25.95 5.95
N ASN A 105 -7.55 -26.31 5.04
CA ASN A 105 -7.54 -27.58 4.34
C ASN A 105 -6.49 -27.64 3.21
N LYS A 106 -5.83 -26.51 2.89
CA LYS A 106 -4.80 -26.40 1.83
C LYS A 106 -5.21 -27.08 0.53
N HIS A 107 -6.48 -26.95 0.15
CA HIS A 107 -6.97 -27.57 -1.08
C HIS A 107 -6.40 -26.80 -2.28
N PRO A 108 -5.57 -27.42 -3.13
CA PRO A 108 -4.85 -26.72 -4.19
C PRO A 108 -5.78 -26.03 -5.21
N ASP A 109 -7.04 -26.45 -5.29
CA ASP A 109 -8.03 -25.86 -6.19
C ASP A 109 -8.60 -24.52 -5.69
N TYR A 110 -8.32 -24.14 -4.42
CA TYR A 110 -8.88 -22.94 -3.79
C TYR A 110 -7.88 -21.81 -3.55
N VAL A 111 -6.59 -22.05 -3.76
CA VAL A 111 -5.54 -21.07 -3.52
C VAL A 111 -4.53 -21.11 -4.66
N ASN A 112 -4.64 -20.18 -5.57
CA ASN A 112 -3.71 -20.08 -6.71
C ASN A 112 -3.18 -18.65 -6.97
N TYR A 113 -3.58 -17.66 -6.16
CA TYR A 113 -3.15 -16.26 -6.32
C TYR A 113 -1.64 -16.06 -6.19
N THR A 114 -0.92 -17.03 -5.61
CA THR A 114 0.53 -16.99 -5.52
C THR A 114 1.22 -17.09 -6.89
N ASN A 115 0.56 -17.69 -7.89
CA ASN A 115 1.05 -17.69 -9.26
C ASN A 115 1.13 -16.25 -9.78
N LEU A 116 0.05 -15.48 -9.61
CA LEU A 116 0.01 -14.06 -9.99
C LEU A 116 1.06 -13.25 -9.24
N ALA A 117 1.25 -13.50 -7.94
CA ALA A 117 2.24 -12.79 -7.13
C ALA A 117 3.67 -13.03 -7.63
N ASN A 118 4.01 -14.26 -7.99
CA ASN A 118 5.30 -14.60 -8.57
C ASN A 118 5.50 -13.95 -9.95
N ASP A 119 4.48 -14.04 -10.79
CA ASP A 119 4.53 -13.51 -12.15
C ASP A 119 4.56 -11.98 -12.16
N ALA A 120 3.86 -11.32 -11.23
CA ALA A 120 3.92 -9.87 -11.07
C ALA A 120 5.33 -9.40 -10.63
N ALA A 121 5.94 -10.12 -9.67
CA ALA A 121 7.32 -9.85 -9.27
C ALA A 121 8.29 -10.05 -10.44
N ALA A 122 8.11 -11.10 -11.24
CA ALA A 122 8.95 -11.35 -12.42
C ALA A 122 8.75 -10.27 -13.49
N ALA A 123 7.52 -9.90 -13.80
CA ALA A 123 7.22 -8.86 -14.78
C ALA A 123 7.88 -7.52 -14.39
N TYR A 124 7.77 -7.12 -13.12
CA TYR A 124 8.38 -5.89 -12.63
C TYR A 124 9.92 -5.93 -12.66
N GLN A 125 10.53 -7.01 -12.16
CA GLN A 125 11.99 -7.16 -12.15
C GLN A 125 12.58 -7.19 -13.57
N LEU A 126 11.92 -7.87 -14.50
CA LEU A 126 12.33 -7.90 -15.90
C LEU A 126 12.15 -6.54 -16.59
N ALA A 127 11.04 -5.83 -16.29
CA ALA A 127 10.84 -4.47 -16.79
C ALA A 127 11.92 -3.50 -16.27
N LEU A 128 12.32 -3.60 -14.99
CA LEU A 128 13.45 -2.84 -14.44
C LEU A 128 14.75 -3.18 -15.16
N ARG A 129 15.04 -4.47 -15.38
CA ARG A 129 16.26 -4.87 -16.09
C ARG A 129 16.29 -4.33 -17.52
N TRP A 130 15.17 -4.40 -18.24
CA TRP A 130 15.07 -3.79 -19.56
C TRP A 130 15.38 -2.29 -19.49
N LYS A 131 14.66 -1.56 -18.64
CA LYS A 131 14.78 -0.10 -18.57
C LYS A 131 16.17 0.39 -18.14
N LEU A 132 16.85 -0.37 -17.29
CA LEU A 132 18.18 -0.01 -16.78
C LEU A 132 19.34 -0.48 -17.69
N SER A 133 19.15 -1.53 -18.50
CA SER A 133 20.21 -2.08 -19.35
C SER A 133 20.01 -1.89 -20.84
N ASP A 134 18.82 -1.47 -21.26
CA ASP A 134 18.37 -1.33 -22.66
C ASP A 134 18.42 -2.66 -23.46
N LYS A 135 18.49 -3.82 -22.76
CA LYS A 135 18.53 -5.14 -23.40
C LYS A 135 17.12 -5.65 -23.68
N GLU A 136 16.81 -5.84 -24.95
CA GLU A 136 15.46 -6.23 -25.40
C GLU A 136 14.96 -7.57 -24.82
N GLU A 137 15.87 -8.52 -24.54
CA GLU A 137 15.50 -9.83 -23.99
C GLU A 137 14.69 -9.73 -22.69
N TYR A 138 14.94 -8.73 -21.86
CA TYR A 138 14.18 -8.50 -20.62
C TYR A 138 12.82 -7.85 -20.89
N GLY A 139 12.76 -6.91 -21.84
CA GLY A 139 11.51 -6.31 -22.29
C GLY A 139 10.58 -7.35 -22.92
N ASP A 140 11.12 -8.21 -23.78
CA ASP A 140 10.36 -9.30 -24.41
C ASP A 140 9.83 -10.30 -23.37
N ALA A 141 10.64 -10.65 -22.35
CA ALA A 141 10.22 -11.54 -21.28
C ALA A 141 9.12 -10.92 -20.40
N ALA A 142 9.28 -9.66 -19.97
CA ALA A 142 8.26 -8.97 -19.18
C ALA A 142 6.95 -8.82 -19.95
N LYS A 143 7.01 -8.40 -21.21
CA LYS A 143 5.85 -8.35 -22.13
C LYS A 143 5.14 -9.68 -22.22
N SER A 144 5.90 -10.77 -22.38
CA SER A 144 5.35 -12.14 -22.49
C SER A 144 4.53 -12.51 -21.26
N ILE A 145 5.00 -12.17 -20.06
CA ILE A 145 4.26 -12.44 -18.81
C ILE A 145 2.94 -11.68 -18.81
N LEU A 146 2.97 -10.36 -19.06
CA LEU A 146 1.77 -9.51 -19.03
C LEU A 146 0.73 -9.95 -20.05
N ASN A 147 1.15 -10.23 -21.29
CA ASN A 147 0.26 -10.73 -22.34
C ASN A 147 -0.32 -12.11 -22.02
N THR A 148 0.47 -12.98 -21.38
CA THR A 148 0.02 -14.33 -21.02
C THR A 148 -1.10 -14.26 -19.98
N TRP A 149 -0.99 -13.38 -18.99
CA TRP A 149 -2.06 -13.17 -18.01
C TRP A 149 -3.30 -12.56 -18.64
N ALA A 150 -3.18 -11.51 -19.42
CA ALA A 150 -4.31 -10.86 -20.11
C ALA A 150 -5.06 -11.83 -21.05
N LYS A 151 -4.35 -12.78 -21.64
CA LYS A 151 -4.95 -13.78 -22.54
C LYS A 151 -5.66 -14.91 -21.81
N ASN A 152 -5.14 -15.36 -20.68
CA ASN A 152 -5.57 -16.63 -20.06
C ASN A 152 -6.42 -16.44 -18.81
N CYS A 153 -6.24 -15.35 -18.06
CA CYS A 153 -7.00 -15.10 -16.85
C CYS A 153 -8.31 -14.38 -17.15
N LYS A 154 -9.42 -14.98 -16.73
CA LYS A 154 -10.77 -14.43 -16.93
C LYS A 154 -11.23 -13.52 -15.80
N GLY A 155 -10.53 -13.52 -14.67
CA GLY A 155 -10.85 -12.69 -13.52
C GLY A 155 -10.67 -13.41 -12.17
N ILE A 156 -11.28 -12.81 -11.15
CA ILE A 156 -11.28 -13.36 -9.79
C ILE A 156 -12.52 -14.22 -9.60
N TYR A 157 -12.32 -15.43 -9.10
CA TYR A 157 -13.40 -16.39 -8.87
C TYR A 157 -14.32 -15.89 -7.75
N ARG A 158 -15.62 -15.98 -7.99
CA ARG A 158 -16.66 -15.68 -7.01
C ARG A 158 -17.63 -16.84 -6.94
N GLU A 159 -17.85 -17.37 -5.75
CA GLU A 159 -18.84 -18.39 -5.54
C GLU A 159 -20.25 -17.78 -5.55
N ASN A 160 -21.10 -18.24 -6.50
CA ASN A 160 -22.52 -17.86 -6.59
C ASN A 160 -22.85 -16.36 -6.78
N GLY A 161 -21.91 -15.53 -7.27
CA GLY A 161 -22.14 -14.09 -7.45
C GLY A 161 -22.37 -13.33 -6.13
N SER A 162 -22.01 -13.95 -5.01
CA SER A 162 -22.03 -13.32 -3.69
C SER A 162 -21.07 -12.13 -3.60
N LEU A 163 -21.21 -11.33 -2.54
CA LEU A 163 -20.25 -10.35 -2.13
C LEU A 163 -18.84 -10.96 -2.16
N ILE A 164 -17.86 -10.17 -2.55
CA ILE A 164 -16.47 -10.61 -2.64
C ILE A 164 -16.02 -11.06 -1.25
N ASP A 165 -15.50 -12.31 -1.17
CA ASP A 165 -14.83 -12.72 0.06
C ASP A 165 -13.69 -11.73 0.32
N PRO A 166 -13.58 -11.19 1.53
CA PRO A 166 -12.50 -10.29 1.88
C PRO A 166 -11.12 -10.76 1.45
N ASN A 167 -10.82 -12.05 1.58
CA ASN A 167 -9.52 -12.59 1.16
C ASN A 167 -9.23 -12.41 -0.33
N GLU A 168 -10.24 -12.33 -1.18
CA GLU A 168 -10.09 -12.08 -2.62
C GLU A 168 -9.65 -10.63 -2.89
N LEU A 169 -10.08 -9.69 -2.06
CA LEU A 169 -9.72 -8.28 -2.19
C LEU A 169 -8.21 -8.06 -2.11
N LEU A 170 -7.49 -8.86 -1.34
CA LEU A 170 -6.04 -8.74 -1.23
C LEU A 170 -5.31 -9.12 -2.54
N ILE A 171 -5.98 -9.72 -3.51
CA ILE A 171 -5.42 -9.93 -4.86
C ILE A 171 -5.17 -8.60 -5.57
N ALA A 172 -5.84 -7.52 -5.16
CA ALA A 172 -5.59 -6.17 -5.66
C ALA A 172 -4.13 -5.70 -5.47
N ILE A 173 -3.40 -6.25 -4.49
CA ILE A 173 -1.97 -5.99 -4.31
C ILE A 173 -1.20 -6.34 -5.60
N GLN A 174 -1.53 -7.41 -6.28
CA GLN A 174 -0.86 -7.78 -7.52
C GLN A 174 -1.24 -6.87 -8.69
N ALA A 175 -2.40 -6.21 -8.63
CA ALA A 175 -2.80 -5.26 -9.66
C ALA A 175 -1.82 -4.07 -9.73
N TYR A 176 -1.46 -3.44 -8.60
CA TYR A 176 -0.50 -2.34 -8.64
C TYR A 176 0.89 -2.79 -9.09
N GLN A 177 1.29 -4.02 -8.78
CA GLN A 177 2.59 -4.56 -9.20
C GLN A 177 2.65 -4.77 -10.71
N LEU A 178 1.61 -5.39 -11.27
CA LEU A 178 1.48 -5.59 -12.72
C LEU A 178 1.37 -4.26 -13.48
N ALA A 179 0.58 -3.31 -12.96
CA ALA A 179 0.43 -2.00 -13.57
C ALA A 179 1.77 -1.24 -13.61
N ASN A 180 2.58 -1.31 -12.53
CA ASN A 180 3.91 -0.71 -12.52
C ASN A 180 4.88 -1.38 -13.51
N ALA A 181 4.83 -2.69 -13.68
CA ALA A 181 5.59 -3.38 -14.71
C ALA A 181 5.19 -2.93 -16.13
N ALA A 182 3.88 -2.82 -16.37
CA ALA A 182 3.33 -2.36 -17.64
C ALA A 182 3.69 -0.90 -17.93
N GLU A 183 3.65 -0.04 -16.93
CA GLU A 183 4.01 1.36 -17.06
C GLU A 183 5.48 1.56 -17.44
N ILE A 184 6.40 0.78 -16.84
CA ILE A 184 7.80 0.79 -17.24
C ILE A 184 7.95 0.38 -18.72
N LEU A 185 7.20 -0.65 -19.14
CA LEU A 185 7.23 -1.16 -20.51
C LEU A 185 6.46 -0.30 -21.52
N ARG A 186 5.73 0.72 -21.08
CA ARG A 186 5.00 1.63 -22.00
C ARG A 186 5.94 2.28 -23.03
N GLY A 187 7.19 2.55 -22.64
CA GLY A 187 8.22 3.03 -23.55
C GLY A 187 8.92 1.96 -24.40
N TYR A 188 8.47 0.70 -24.33
CA TYR A 188 9.05 -0.38 -25.13
C TYR A 188 8.36 -0.49 -26.48
N ASP A 189 9.04 -0.12 -27.55
CA ASP A 189 8.49 0.00 -28.91
C ASP A 189 7.75 -1.26 -29.42
N LYS A 190 8.17 -2.45 -28.91
CA LYS A 190 7.52 -3.70 -29.29
C LYS A 190 6.24 -4.02 -28.50
N TRP A 191 5.84 -3.15 -27.58
CA TRP A 191 4.66 -3.39 -26.77
C TRP A 191 3.87 -2.13 -26.41
N GLY A 192 4.52 -1.07 -25.97
CA GLY A 192 3.86 0.19 -25.64
C GLY A 192 2.98 0.68 -26.81
N GLU A 193 1.79 1.14 -26.51
CA GLU A 193 0.81 1.66 -27.47
C GLU A 193 0.32 0.63 -28.52
N THR A 194 0.72 -0.64 -28.44
CA THR A 194 0.23 -1.71 -29.33
C THR A 194 -1.15 -2.23 -28.90
N GLU A 195 -1.79 -3.03 -29.75
CA GLU A 195 -3.04 -3.72 -29.39
C GLU A 195 -2.85 -4.72 -28.23
N GLU A 196 -1.66 -5.28 -28.04
CA GLU A 196 -1.34 -6.14 -26.90
C GLU A 196 -1.35 -5.34 -25.60
N PHE A 197 -0.76 -4.15 -25.59
CA PHE A 197 -0.81 -3.23 -24.46
C PHE A 197 -2.25 -2.83 -24.11
N LYS A 198 -3.04 -2.42 -25.10
CA LYS A 198 -4.45 -2.07 -24.88
C LYS A 198 -5.26 -3.23 -24.34
N THR A 199 -5.01 -4.45 -24.83
CA THR A 199 -5.64 -5.67 -24.31
C THR A 199 -5.28 -5.90 -22.85
N PHE A 200 -4.02 -5.69 -22.48
CA PHE A 200 -3.58 -5.79 -21.08
C PHE A 200 -4.27 -4.74 -20.19
N VAL A 201 -4.35 -3.50 -20.64
CA VAL A 201 -5.04 -2.42 -19.89
C VAL A 201 -6.51 -2.76 -19.68
N GLN A 202 -7.21 -3.21 -20.71
CA GLN A 202 -8.61 -3.63 -20.60
C GLN A 202 -8.80 -4.82 -19.64
N TRP A 203 -7.86 -5.76 -19.66
CA TRP A 203 -7.89 -6.91 -18.76
C TRP A 203 -7.69 -6.52 -17.31
N ILE A 204 -6.70 -5.68 -16.99
CA ILE A 204 -6.42 -5.28 -15.61
C ILE A 204 -7.55 -4.42 -15.04
N GLU A 205 -8.16 -3.54 -15.85
CA GLU A 205 -9.35 -2.78 -15.46
C GLU A 205 -10.52 -3.72 -15.16
N SER A 206 -10.87 -4.60 -16.09
CA SER A 206 -12.04 -5.48 -15.95
C SER A 206 -11.87 -6.49 -14.81
N THR A 207 -10.64 -6.86 -14.49
CA THR A 207 -10.36 -7.86 -13.44
C THR A 207 -10.35 -7.24 -12.04
N PHE A 208 -9.77 -6.05 -11.88
CA PHE A 208 -9.47 -5.52 -10.54
C PHE A 208 -10.23 -4.24 -10.20
N TYR A 209 -10.45 -3.32 -11.15
CA TYR A 209 -10.98 -2.00 -10.82
C TYR A 209 -12.38 -2.06 -10.23
N ALA A 210 -13.31 -2.71 -10.91
CA ALA A 210 -14.71 -2.74 -10.45
C ALA A 210 -14.87 -3.33 -9.03
N MET A 211 -14.05 -4.32 -8.69
CA MET A 211 -14.03 -4.92 -7.36
C MET A 211 -13.44 -3.96 -6.32
N ALA A 212 -12.31 -3.34 -6.65
CA ALA A 212 -11.63 -2.42 -5.76
C ALA A 212 -12.47 -1.17 -5.48
N ASP A 213 -13.12 -0.65 -6.51
CA ASP A 213 -14.01 0.51 -6.42
C ASP A 213 -15.24 0.21 -5.57
N ASP A 214 -15.91 -0.91 -5.83
CA ASP A 214 -17.04 -1.38 -5.04
C ASP A 214 -16.70 -1.52 -3.56
N PHE A 215 -15.51 -2.07 -3.26
CA PHE A 215 -15.07 -2.18 -1.89
C PHE A 215 -14.88 -0.83 -1.21
N LEU A 216 -14.17 0.13 -1.84
CA LEU A 216 -13.95 1.45 -1.24
C LEU A 216 -15.26 2.24 -1.05
N VAL A 217 -16.26 2.00 -1.90
CA VAL A 217 -17.58 2.64 -1.77
C VAL A 217 -18.41 2.00 -0.66
N ARG A 218 -18.44 0.70 -0.54
CA ARG A 218 -19.39 -0.03 0.31
C ARG A 218 -18.77 -0.84 1.44
N HIS A 219 -17.50 -1.20 1.38
CA HIS A 219 -16.83 -2.08 2.36
C HIS A 219 -17.67 -3.33 2.70
N ASN A 220 -18.28 -3.95 1.70
CA ASN A 220 -19.23 -5.05 1.88
C ASN A 220 -20.35 -4.71 2.89
N ASN A 221 -20.80 -3.44 2.94
CA ASN A 221 -21.78 -2.86 3.87
C ASN A 221 -21.33 -2.83 5.34
N THR A 222 -20.03 -2.85 5.61
CA THR A 222 -19.43 -2.81 6.97
C THR A 222 -18.17 -1.97 6.96
N ALA A 223 -18.28 -0.67 6.69
CA ALA A 223 -17.15 0.24 6.50
C ALA A 223 -16.16 0.27 7.68
N ASP A 224 -16.65 0.04 8.88
CA ASP A 224 -15.92 0.04 10.12
C ASP A 224 -15.32 -1.33 10.51
N HIS A 225 -15.56 -2.37 9.70
CA HIS A 225 -15.09 -3.72 9.96
C HIS A 225 -13.62 -3.96 9.54
N TYR A 226 -13.15 -3.26 8.51
CA TYR A 226 -11.90 -3.60 7.85
C TYR A 226 -10.68 -2.87 8.41
N TRP A 227 -9.51 -3.53 8.28
CA TRP A 227 -8.22 -2.96 8.60
C TRP A 227 -7.67 -2.11 7.45
N LEU A 228 -6.79 -1.16 7.77
CA LEU A 228 -6.18 -0.22 6.83
C LEU A 228 -5.58 -0.88 5.59
N ASN A 229 -4.92 -2.03 5.75
CA ASN A 229 -4.28 -2.71 4.62
C ASN A 229 -5.26 -3.09 3.50
N TRP A 230 -6.54 -3.31 3.82
CA TRP A 230 -7.57 -3.62 2.84
C TRP A 230 -7.87 -2.43 1.94
N ASP A 231 -8.09 -1.27 2.52
CA ASP A 231 -8.29 -0.02 1.77
C ASP A 231 -7.06 0.31 0.93
N LEU A 232 -5.87 0.26 1.55
CA LEU A 232 -4.62 0.58 0.85
C LEU A 232 -4.34 -0.35 -0.33
N ALA A 233 -4.71 -1.63 -0.24
CA ALA A 233 -4.60 -2.55 -1.38
C ALA A 233 -5.49 -2.09 -2.54
N GLN A 234 -6.74 -1.70 -2.26
CA GLN A 234 -7.66 -1.21 -3.30
C GLN A 234 -7.23 0.17 -3.84
N MET A 235 -6.83 1.07 -2.95
CA MET A 235 -6.37 2.41 -3.33
C MET A 235 -5.15 2.35 -4.26
N THR A 236 -4.15 1.54 -3.93
CA THR A 236 -2.96 1.38 -4.80
C THR A 236 -3.31 0.74 -6.13
N ALA A 237 -4.25 -0.22 -6.16
CA ALA A 237 -4.74 -0.82 -7.39
C ALA A 237 -5.44 0.23 -8.27
N ILE A 238 -6.42 0.96 -7.73
CA ILE A 238 -7.19 1.97 -8.49
C ILE A 238 -6.26 3.05 -9.03
N LEU A 239 -5.36 3.60 -8.21
CA LEU A 239 -4.45 4.65 -8.66
C LEU A 239 -3.54 4.16 -9.79
N SER A 240 -2.97 2.98 -9.64
CA SER A 240 -2.06 2.42 -10.64
C SER A 240 -2.78 2.07 -11.96
N ILE A 241 -3.99 1.51 -11.89
CA ILE A 241 -4.81 1.25 -13.08
C ILE A 241 -5.22 2.58 -13.74
N GLY A 242 -5.66 3.56 -12.95
CA GLY A 242 -6.04 4.88 -13.44
C GLY A 242 -4.91 5.60 -14.17
N ILE A 243 -3.68 5.55 -13.63
CA ILE A 243 -2.49 6.10 -14.31
C ILE A 243 -2.20 5.32 -15.59
N LEU A 244 -2.19 3.99 -15.54
CA LEU A 244 -1.90 3.15 -16.70
C LEU A 244 -2.87 3.35 -17.87
N SER A 245 -4.15 3.58 -17.57
CA SER A 245 -5.23 3.76 -18.54
C SER A 245 -5.55 5.21 -18.88
N ASP A 246 -4.80 6.17 -18.36
CA ASP A 246 -5.05 7.62 -18.50
C ASP A 246 -6.45 8.05 -17.99
N ASN A 247 -6.99 7.32 -17.03
CA ASN A 247 -8.34 7.55 -16.51
C ASN A 247 -8.34 8.55 -15.35
N GLN A 248 -8.61 9.81 -15.66
CA GLN A 248 -8.64 10.92 -14.70
C GLN A 248 -9.69 10.74 -13.61
N GLU A 249 -10.81 10.10 -13.91
CA GLU A 249 -11.89 9.86 -12.94
C GLU A 249 -11.44 8.88 -11.86
N MET A 250 -10.81 7.76 -12.23
CA MET A 250 -10.23 6.80 -11.28
C MET A 250 -9.18 7.45 -10.39
N ILE A 251 -8.25 8.21 -11.00
CA ILE A 251 -7.18 8.90 -10.28
C ILE A 251 -7.78 9.90 -9.29
N ASN A 252 -8.67 10.78 -9.76
CA ASN A 252 -9.30 11.79 -8.92
C ASN A 252 -10.06 11.15 -7.75
N LYS A 253 -10.87 10.14 -8.03
CA LYS A 253 -11.69 9.45 -7.03
C LYS A 253 -10.82 8.91 -5.89
N VAL A 254 -9.76 8.20 -6.20
CA VAL A 254 -8.93 7.57 -5.16
C VAL A 254 -8.05 8.56 -4.40
N ILE A 255 -7.58 9.63 -5.04
CA ILE A 255 -6.88 10.73 -4.36
C ILE A 255 -7.81 11.45 -3.38
N GLN A 256 -9.07 11.71 -3.79
CA GLN A 256 -10.07 12.29 -2.91
C GLN A 256 -10.47 11.34 -1.79
N TYR A 257 -10.52 10.02 -2.06
CA TYR A 257 -10.76 9.02 -1.04
C TYR A 257 -9.68 9.02 0.06
N PHE A 258 -8.41 9.13 -0.32
CA PHE A 258 -7.32 9.31 0.65
C PHE A 258 -7.54 10.50 1.57
N LYS A 259 -8.07 11.61 1.05
CA LYS A 259 -8.28 12.85 1.82
C LYS A 259 -9.57 12.81 2.66
N ASN A 260 -10.64 12.24 2.12
CA ASN A 260 -12.00 12.41 2.62
C ASN A 260 -12.86 11.13 2.60
N GLY A 261 -12.27 9.96 2.33
CA GLY A 261 -12.99 8.69 2.24
C GLY A 261 -13.64 8.26 3.55
N ILE A 262 -14.57 7.33 3.44
CA ILE A 262 -15.37 6.84 4.57
C ILE A 262 -14.69 5.74 5.38
N GLY A 263 -13.71 5.04 4.81
CA GLY A 263 -13.06 3.90 5.42
C GLY A 263 -11.68 4.23 6.02
N PRO A 264 -10.97 3.19 6.46
CA PRO A 264 -9.66 3.32 7.11
C PRO A 264 -8.56 3.86 6.19
N GLY A 265 -8.76 3.85 4.86
CA GLY A 265 -7.83 4.46 3.89
C GLY A 265 -7.78 5.97 3.90
N ASN A 266 -8.75 6.65 4.51
CA ASN A 266 -8.67 8.08 4.77
C ASN A 266 -7.48 8.37 5.69
N VAL A 267 -6.64 9.34 5.33
CA VAL A 267 -5.40 9.64 6.05
C VAL A 267 -5.60 9.95 7.53
N ASN A 268 -6.70 10.63 7.88
CA ASN A 268 -7.01 10.94 9.28
C ASN A 268 -7.45 9.70 10.07
N THR A 269 -8.02 8.72 9.38
CA THR A 269 -8.40 7.42 9.94
C THR A 269 -7.20 6.46 9.95
N ALA A 270 -6.41 6.44 8.90
CA ALA A 270 -5.19 5.63 8.81
C ALA A 270 -4.18 5.97 9.90
N VAL A 271 -4.08 7.26 10.25
CA VAL A 271 -3.12 7.80 11.21
C VAL A 271 -3.86 8.72 12.19
N LEU A 272 -4.47 8.13 13.19
CA LEU A 272 -5.37 8.86 14.07
C LEU A 272 -4.63 9.79 15.04
N HIS A 273 -3.52 9.33 15.63
CA HIS A 273 -2.77 10.09 16.60
C HIS A 273 -1.39 10.46 16.12
N LEU A 274 -1.02 11.72 16.36
CA LEU A 274 0.31 12.24 16.16
C LEU A 274 0.94 12.57 17.52
N TYR A 275 2.16 12.09 17.75
CA TYR A 275 2.93 12.33 18.94
C TYR A 275 4.22 13.06 18.61
N ASP A 276 4.67 13.89 19.53
CA ASP A 276 6.06 14.33 19.53
C ASP A 276 6.96 13.16 19.93
N ASP A 277 8.11 13.04 19.27
CA ASP A 277 9.06 12.02 19.68
C ASP A 277 9.62 12.31 21.08
N PRO A 278 9.34 11.45 22.08
CA PRO A 278 9.80 11.67 23.46
C PRO A 278 11.32 11.56 23.61
N ASP A 279 12.02 10.96 22.65
CA ASP A 279 13.49 10.91 22.66
C ASP A 279 14.11 12.23 22.15
N GLY A 280 13.28 13.23 21.86
CA GLY A 280 13.71 14.58 21.52
C GLY A 280 14.35 14.72 20.15
N SER A 281 14.03 13.81 19.19
CA SER A 281 14.54 13.89 17.81
C SER A 281 13.96 15.06 17.03
N GLY A 282 12.80 15.57 17.44
CA GLY A 282 12.03 16.56 16.68
C GLY A 282 11.08 15.94 15.68
N GLU A 283 11.11 14.61 15.48
CA GLU A 283 10.18 13.91 14.58
C GLU A 283 8.76 13.89 15.15
N LYS A 284 7.78 13.88 14.24
CA LYS A 284 6.42 13.49 14.57
C LYS A 284 6.25 11.99 14.35
N LEU A 285 5.52 11.34 15.23
CA LEU A 285 5.26 9.90 15.19
C LEU A 285 3.76 9.67 15.09
N GLY A 286 3.32 9.10 13.96
CA GLY A 286 1.92 8.85 13.66
C GLY A 286 1.53 7.40 13.94
N GLN A 287 0.58 7.18 14.84
CA GLN A 287 0.12 5.83 15.11
C GLN A 287 -0.67 5.26 13.93
N CYS A 288 -0.07 4.29 13.26
CA CYS A 288 -0.75 3.52 12.21
C CYS A 288 -1.87 2.68 12.82
N GLN A 289 -3.01 2.62 12.15
CA GLN A 289 -4.16 1.83 12.57
C GLN A 289 -3.78 0.38 12.96
N GLU A 290 -2.89 -0.23 12.24
CA GLU A 290 -2.49 -1.62 12.43
C GLU A 290 -1.34 -1.81 13.45
N SER A 291 -0.85 -0.74 14.06
CA SER A 291 0.30 -0.80 14.97
C SER A 291 0.11 -1.74 16.14
N GLY A 292 -1.11 -1.89 16.66
CA GLY A 292 -1.44 -2.80 17.74
C GLY A 292 -1.79 -4.22 17.31
N ARG A 293 -2.00 -4.44 16.00
CA ARG A 293 -2.37 -5.76 15.47
C ARG A 293 -1.16 -6.69 15.36
N ASP A 294 -0.23 -6.36 14.51
CA ASP A 294 1.09 -6.97 14.36
C ASP A 294 1.97 -6.13 13.44
N GLN A 295 3.28 -6.36 13.48
CA GLN A 295 4.21 -5.56 12.69
C GLN A 295 4.32 -5.98 11.23
N GLY A 296 3.90 -7.18 10.89
CA GLY A 296 3.78 -7.62 9.50
C GLY A 296 2.76 -6.76 8.74
N HIS A 297 1.58 -6.55 9.32
CA HIS A 297 0.53 -5.70 8.74
C HIS A 297 0.88 -4.21 8.84
N ALA A 298 1.42 -3.73 9.97
CA ALA A 298 1.85 -2.34 10.07
C ALA A 298 2.89 -1.95 9.00
N MET A 299 3.87 -2.82 8.75
CA MET A 299 4.84 -2.62 7.67
C MET A 299 4.24 -2.80 6.27
N LEU A 300 3.24 -3.65 6.10
CA LEU A 300 2.48 -3.74 4.85
C LEU A 300 1.75 -2.43 4.56
N CYS A 301 1.12 -1.84 5.58
CA CYS A 301 0.50 -0.51 5.44
C CYS A 301 1.52 0.55 5.05
N CYS A 302 2.72 0.55 5.65
CA CYS A 302 3.79 1.46 5.23
C CYS A 302 4.21 1.22 3.76
N ALA A 303 4.28 -0.03 3.30
CA ALA A 303 4.61 -0.33 1.92
C ALA A 303 3.57 0.22 0.95
N LEU A 304 2.30 -0.14 1.15
CA LEU A 304 1.20 0.26 0.27
C LEU A 304 0.97 1.78 0.30
N MET A 305 1.00 2.41 1.49
CA MET A 305 0.88 3.86 1.62
C MET A 305 2.05 4.58 0.92
N GLY A 306 3.27 4.08 1.08
CA GLY A 306 4.44 4.65 0.42
C GLY A 306 4.34 4.56 -1.11
N TYR A 307 3.91 3.43 -1.64
CA TYR A 307 3.68 3.27 -3.08
C TYR A 307 2.56 4.18 -3.58
N PHE A 308 1.46 4.26 -2.85
CA PHE A 308 0.35 5.15 -3.19
C PHE A 308 0.79 6.61 -3.24
N CYS A 309 1.45 7.10 -2.19
CA CYS A 309 1.94 8.48 -2.12
C CYS A 309 3.01 8.76 -3.20
N LYS A 310 3.88 7.80 -3.51
CA LYS A 310 4.91 7.98 -4.56
C LYS A 310 4.28 8.08 -5.95
N MET A 311 3.28 7.25 -6.25
CA MET A 311 2.53 7.35 -7.50
C MET A 311 1.80 8.70 -7.62
N ALA A 312 1.14 9.13 -6.55
CA ALA A 312 0.49 10.44 -6.50
C ALA A 312 1.48 11.59 -6.71
N TYR A 313 2.64 11.54 -6.05
CA TYR A 313 3.69 12.54 -6.20
C TYR A 313 4.18 12.68 -7.64
N ASN A 314 4.35 11.57 -8.34
CA ASN A 314 4.85 11.57 -9.72
C ASN A 314 3.84 12.13 -10.74
N ILE A 315 2.57 12.23 -10.37
CA ILE A 315 1.52 12.89 -11.18
C ILE A 315 1.18 14.30 -10.67
N GLY A 316 1.96 14.83 -9.72
CA GLY A 316 1.85 16.21 -9.24
C GLY A 316 1.05 16.42 -7.95
N GLU A 317 0.63 15.34 -7.27
CA GLU A 317 -0.09 15.41 -6.00
C GLU A 317 0.81 14.97 -4.83
N ASP A 318 1.30 15.93 -4.04
CA ASP A 318 2.22 15.64 -2.92
C ASP A 318 1.45 15.20 -1.66
N LEU A 319 1.14 13.92 -1.61
CA LEU A 319 0.49 13.31 -0.44
C LEU A 319 1.46 13.04 0.72
N PHE A 320 2.78 13.06 0.47
CA PHE A 320 3.75 12.96 1.56
C PHE A 320 3.73 14.21 2.45
N ALA A 321 3.58 15.39 1.84
CA ALA A 321 3.48 16.65 2.57
C ALA A 321 2.06 16.95 3.09
N TYR A 322 1.03 16.22 2.61
CA TYR A 322 -0.35 16.45 2.98
C TYR A 322 -0.54 16.33 4.50
N ASP A 323 -1.38 17.20 5.05
CA ASP A 323 -1.67 17.31 6.48
C ASP A 323 -0.39 17.31 7.36
N ASN A 324 0.55 18.17 7.00
CA ASN A 324 1.83 18.35 7.70
C ASN A 324 2.68 17.07 7.78
N GLY A 325 2.64 16.23 6.76
CA GLY A 325 3.44 15.02 6.68
C GLY A 325 2.90 13.86 7.52
N ARG A 326 1.59 13.78 7.70
CA ARG A 326 0.95 12.75 8.55
C ARG A 326 1.33 11.33 8.15
N VAL A 327 1.45 11.03 6.86
CA VAL A 327 1.88 9.69 6.40
C VAL A 327 3.37 9.43 6.66
N VAL A 328 4.21 10.46 6.60
CA VAL A 328 5.63 10.34 6.96
C VAL A 328 5.75 10.06 8.47
N ALA A 329 4.97 10.75 9.30
CA ALA A 329 4.90 10.47 10.73
C ALA A 329 4.47 9.02 11.02
N MET A 330 3.56 8.43 10.21
CA MET A 330 3.19 7.02 10.32
C MET A 330 4.38 6.11 10.04
N ALA A 331 5.09 6.35 8.96
CA ALA A 331 6.27 5.57 8.61
C ALA A 331 7.37 5.68 9.67
N GLU A 332 7.61 6.88 10.23
CA GLU A 332 8.55 7.11 11.33
C GLU A 332 8.16 6.35 12.61
N TYR A 333 6.87 6.32 12.95
CA TYR A 333 6.36 5.55 14.08
C TYR A 333 6.64 4.05 13.93
N VAL A 334 6.27 3.47 12.78
CA VAL A 334 6.45 2.04 12.51
C VAL A 334 7.94 1.69 12.38
N ALA A 335 8.72 2.54 11.72
CA ALA A 335 10.17 2.36 11.59
C ALA A 335 10.85 2.36 12.96
N LYS A 336 10.56 3.35 13.81
CA LYS A 336 11.13 3.46 15.15
C LYS A 336 10.84 2.21 15.99
N TYR A 337 9.59 1.76 16.00
CA TYR A 337 9.22 0.57 16.76
C TYR A 337 9.97 -0.68 16.31
N ASN A 338 10.17 -0.84 15.01
CA ASN A 338 10.79 -2.04 14.46
C ASN A 338 12.31 -2.01 14.47
N VAL A 339 12.93 -0.86 14.24
CA VAL A 339 14.40 -0.73 14.23
C VAL A 339 15.01 -0.88 15.62
N PHE A 340 14.26 -0.55 16.65
CA PHE A 340 14.68 -0.66 18.04
C PHE A 340 14.20 -1.94 18.73
N LYS A 341 14.00 -3.01 17.99
CA LYS A 341 13.78 -4.31 18.59
C LYS A 341 14.93 -4.68 19.55
N PRO A 342 14.67 -5.40 20.65
CA PRO A 342 15.69 -5.73 21.65
C PRO A 342 16.97 -6.37 21.11
N GLU A 343 16.89 -7.15 20.04
CA GLU A 343 18.07 -7.72 19.37
C GLU A 343 18.97 -6.66 18.71
N PHE A 344 18.44 -5.46 18.48
CA PHE A 344 19.18 -4.28 18.04
C PHE A 344 19.52 -3.33 19.20
N ALA A 345 19.05 -3.61 20.40
CA ALA A 345 19.14 -2.71 21.57
C ALA A 345 20.58 -2.34 21.96
N GLY A 346 21.56 -3.21 21.68
CA GLY A 346 22.97 -2.90 21.88
C GLY A 346 23.56 -1.88 20.90
N GLN A 347 22.81 -1.49 19.89
CA GLN A 347 23.26 -0.62 18.80
C GLN A 347 22.72 0.81 18.90
N VAL A 348 21.72 1.03 19.76
CA VAL A 348 21.09 2.35 19.92
C VAL A 348 21.10 2.74 21.40
N PRO A 349 21.96 3.67 21.79
CA PRO A 349 22.00 4.15 23.18
C PRO A 349 20.65 4.75 23.62
N GLY A 350 20.06 4.23 24.70
CA GLY A 350 18.88 4.80 25.31
C GLY A 350 17.54 4.49 24.66
N GLY A 351 17.50 3.63 23.66
CA GLY A 351 16.25 3.21 23.01
C GLY A 351 15.33 2.46 23.96
N ASN A 352 14.38 3.16 24.58
CA ASN A 352 13.33 2.55 25.38
C ASN A 352 12.09 2.34 24.51
N ASN A 353 11.86 1.09 24.10
CA ASN A 353 10.76 0.71 23.22
C ASN A 353 9.42 0.54 23.95
N GLU A 354 9.40 0.61 25.27
CA GLU A 354 8.21 0.31 26.05
C GLU A 354 7.01 1.19 25.72
N TRP A 355 7.24 2.45 25.40
CA TRP A 355 6.14 3.37 25.14
C TRP A 355 5.56 3.25 23.71
N PHE A 356 6.17 2.48 22.86
CA PHE A 356 5.58 2.02 21.62
C PHE A 356 4.73 0.76 21.78
N SER A 357 4.66 0.20 22.99
CA SER A 357 3.68 -0.84 23.22
C SER A 357 2.29 -0.22 23.12
N TYR A 358 1.38 -0.96 22.51
CA TYR A 358 0.00 -0.57 22.33
C TYR A 358 -0.67 -0.05 23.61
N THR A 359 -0.44 -0.71 24.74
CA THR A 359 -0.96 -0.35 26.05
C THR A 359 -0.46 0.99 26.57
N ARG A 360 0.72 1.47 26.17
CA ARG A 360 1.29 2.74 26.64
C ARG A 360 0.85 3.94 25.82
N VAL A 361 0.42 3.74 24.62
CA VAL A 361 -0.10 4.83 23.79
C VAL A 361 -1.43 5.33 24.36
N GLY A 362 -2.02 4.60 25.34
CA GLY A 362 -3.23 5.01 26.05
C GLY A 362 -4.46 5.12 25.14
N PHE A 363 -4.41 4.42 24.03
CA PHE A 363 -5.34 4.57 22.95
C PHE A 363 -6.45 3.53 23.07
N PRO A 364 -7.71 3.94 23.16
CA PRO A 364 -8.80 3.00 23.05
C PRO A 364 -8.94 2.61 21.57
N TYR A 365 -8.28 1.56 21.21
CA TYR A 365 -8.29 1.03 19.85
C TYR A 365 -9.70 0.68 19.39
N THR A 366 -10.50 0.20 20.32
CA THR A 366 -11.91 -0.10 20.15
C THR A 366 -12.75 1.12 19.74
N ALA A 367 -12.37 2.32 20.13
CA ALA A 367 -13.07 3.54 19.70
C ALA A 367 -12.87 3.84 18.21
N TYR A 368 -12.05 3.05 17.54
CA TYR A 368 -11.61 3.34 16.21
C TYR A 368 -11.90 2.22 15.20
N PHE A 369 -11.89 0.97 15.66
CA PHE A 369 -12.10 -0.17 14.82
C PHE A 369 -13.07 -1.13 15.40
N TYR A 370 -14.10 -1.35 14.66
CA TYR A 370 -14.96 -2.49 14.72
C TYR A 370 -14.43 -3.60 13.80
N CYS A 371 -13.16 -3.89 13.83
CA CYS A 371 -12.58 -4.80 12.87
C CYS A 371 -13.08 -6.23 13.01
N ASP A 372 -13.56 -6.59 14.17
CA ASP A 372 -14.36 -7.76 14.47
C ASP A 372 -14.92 -7.61 15.90
N GLU A 373 -15.92 -8.42 16.24
CA GLU A 373 -16.55 -8.43 17.58
C GLU A 373 -15.55 -8.64 18.72
N GLN A 374 -14.39 -9.25 18.43
CA GLN A 374 -13.34 -9.50 19.43
C GLN A 374 -12.54 -8.24 19.77
N MET A 375 -12.65 -7.19 18.98
CA MET A 375 -11.94 -5.93 19.21
C MET A 375 -12.70 -5.00 20.17
N ASP A 376 -13.98 -5.20 20.35
CA ASP A 376 -14.82 -4.39 21.23
C ASP A 376 -14.66 -4.75 22.71
N GLU A 377 -14.05 -5.91 23.00
CA GLU A 377 -13.82 -6.36 24.36
C GLU A 377 -12.49 -5.84 24.90
N PRO A 378 -12.45 -5.29 26.14
CA PRO A 378 -11.20 -4.87 26.76
C PRO A 378 -10.10 -5.94 26.79
N SER A 379 -10.50 -7.20 26.90
CA SER A 379 -9.62 -8.37 26.81
C SER A 379 -8.97 -8.51 25.43
N ALA A 380 -9.68 -8.14 24.37
CA ALA A 380 -9.13 -8.15 23.01
C ALA A 380 -8.06 -7.06 22.85
N VAL A 381 -8.23 -5.90 23.48
CA VAL A 381 -7.21 -4.85 23.50
C VAL A 381 -5.92 -5.35 24.16
N GLU A 382 -6.00 -6.07 25.27
CA GLU A 382 -4.84 -6.67 25.91
C GLU A 382 -4.17 -7.76 25.04
N LEU A 383 -4.97 -8.59 24.39
CA LEU A 383 -4.47 -9.59 23.44
C LEU A 383 -3.74 -8.95 22.26
N ARG A 384 -4.27 -7.84 21.75
CA ARG A 384 -3.65 -7.09 20.64
C ARG A 384 -2.39 -6.35 21.07
N SER A 385 -2.25 -5.95 22.31
CA SER A 385 -0.99 -5.38 22.81
C SER A 385 0.16 -6.40 22.73
N ASN A 386 -0.12 -7.67 22.93
CA ASN A 386 0.83 -8.76 22.70
C ASN A 386 1.05 -9.00 21.20
N GLY A 387 0.04 -8.78 20.36
CA GLY A 387 0.11 -8.86 18.90
C GLY A 387 1.07 -7.83 18.30
N ALA A 388 1.19 -6.65 18.91
CA ALA A 388 2.12 -5.61 18.45
C ALA A 388 3.57 -6.09 18.38
N GLU A 389 3.99 -7.05 19.19
CA GLU A 389 5.34 -7.65 19.13
C GLU A 389 5.48 -8.70 18.00
N THR A 390 4.37 -9.23 17.49
CA THR A 390 4.39 -10.24 16.43
C THR A 390 4.96 -9.66 15.15
N GLY A 391 5.98 -10.29 14.62
CA GLY A 391 6.67 -9.82 13.40
C GLY A 391 7.54 -8.59 13.58
N ARG A 392 7.73 -8.11 14.82
CA ARG A 392 8.57 -6.95 15.11
C ARG A 392 10.00 -7.13 14.64
N GLY A 393 10.56 -6.11 14.01
CA GLY A 393 11.89 -6.14 13.42
C GLY A 393 11.95 -6.95 12.12
N GLY A 394 10.81 -7.30 11.54
CA GLY A 394 10.72 -7.94 10.23
C GLY A 394 11.38 -7.07 9.16
N LYS A 395 12.07 -7.72 8.22
CA LYS A 395 12.73 -7.01 7.12
C LYS A 395 11.76 -6.84 5.97
N ARG A 396 11.58 -5.60 5.51
CA ARG A 396 10.82 -5.28 4.28
C ARG A 396 11.60 -4.26 3.44
N PRO A 397 11.67 -4.43 2.13
CA PRO A 397 12.47 -3.57 1.24
C PRO A 397 11.66 -2.32 0.83
N ILE A 398 11.32 -1.47 1.80
CA ILE A 398 10.45 -0.29 1.61
C ILE A 398 11.04 1.00 2.20
N TRP A 399 12.06 0.91 3.02
CA TRP A 399 12.46 2.05 3.86
C TRP A 399 13.22 3.12 3.09
N ASP A 400 13.95 2.76 2.02
CA ASP A 400 14.56 3.73 1.12
C ASP A 400 13.53 4.49 0.27
N LEU A 401 12.32 3.96 0.08
CA LEU A 401 11.23 4.71 -0.54
C LEU A 401 10.87 5.94 0.33
N TRP A 402 10.66 5.74 1.63
CA TRP A 402 10.33 6.81 2.57
C TRP A 402 11.50 7.77 2.78
N TYR A 403 12.65 7.23 3.14
CA TYR A 403 13.85 8.03 3.41
C TYR A 403 14.31 8.80 2.18
N GLY A 404 14.40 8.15 1.03
CA GLY A 404 14.89 8.77 -0.20
C GLY A 404 13.96 9.86 -0.71
N HIS A 405 12.63 9.65 -0.62
CA HIS A 405 11.67 10.71 -0.95
C HIS A 405 11.87 11.92 -0.02
N CYS A 406 11.80 11.69 1.30
CA CYS A 406 11.95 12.78 2.27
C CYS A 406 13.26 13.55 2.09
N LYS A 407 14.35 12.83 1.88
CA LYS A 407 15.65 13.46 1.62
C LYS A 407 15.64 14.30 0.35
N LYS A 408 15.03 13.82 -0.73
CA LYS A 408 14.91 14.53 -2.02
C LYS A 408 14.16 15.86 -1.89
N VAL A 409 13.12 15.89 -1.05
CA VAL A 409 12.28 17.09 -0.86
C VAL A 409 12.62 17.92 0.38
N GLY A 410 13.62 17.52 1.16
CA GLY A 410 14.07 18.24 2.36
C GLY A 410 13.19 18.02 3.59
N MET A 411 12.41 16.95 3.63
CA MET A 411 11.67 16.50 4.82
C MET A 411 12.56 15.64 5.72
N SER A 412 12.27 15.59 7.01
CA SER A 412 12.92 14.65 7.92
C SER A 412 12.28 13.27 7.85
N ALA A 413 13.09 12.21 7.96
CA ALA A 413 12.67 10.82 8.07
C ALA A 413 13.78 10.01 8.75
N LYS A 414 14.04 10.33 10.01
CA LYS A 414 15.16 9.80 10.79
C LYS A 414 15.10 8.29 10.95
N TYR A 415 13.95 7.77 11.43
CA TYR A 415 13.82 6.36 11.75
C TYR A 415 13.67 5.49 10.52
N CYS A 416 13.02 5.98 9.48
CA CYS A 416 13.02 5.35 8.16
C CYS A 416 14.44 5.25 7.60
N GLY A 417 15.25 6.32 7.72
CA GLY A 417 16.65 6.32 7.31
C GLY A 417 17.52 5.36 8.12
N GLU A 418 17.30 5.28 9.43
CA GLU A 418 17.98 4.31 10.29
C GLU A 418 17.64 2.88 9.91
N PHE A 419 16.35 2.58 9.67
CA PHE A 419 15.93 1.25 9.28
C PHE A 419 16.43 0.89 7.86
N ALA A 420 16.33 1.82 6.91
CA ALA A 420 16.88 1.63 5.57
C ALA A 420 18.37 1.30 5.61
N SER A 421 19.16 2.02 6.41
CA SER A 421 20.60 1.81 6.51
C SER A 421 20.98 0.39 6.94
N ARG A 422 20.12 -0.30 7.69
CA ARG A 422 20.33 -1.67 8.17
C ARG A 422 19.96 -2.73 7.15
N LEU A 423 19.18 -2.37 6.14
CA LEU A 423 18.75 -3.30 5.08
C LEU A 423 19.51 -3.08 3.78
N ARG A 424 20.16 -1.94 3.64
CA ARG A 424 20.82 -1.51 2.41
C ARG A 424 22.08 -2.33 2.10
N PRO A 425 22.25 -2.86 0.86
CA PRO A 425 21.24 -2.81 -0.19
C PRO A 425 20.13 -3.83 0.04
N ASP A 426 18.89 -3.42 -0.11
CA ASP A 426 17.78 -4.36 -0.09
C ASP A 426 17.62 -5.06 -1.46
N ALA A 427 16.79 -6.10 -1.49
CA ALA A 427 16.64 -6.98 -2.63
C ALA A 427 15.18 -7.15 -3.05
N GLY A 428 14.90 -8.13 -3.87
CA GLY A 428 13.55 -8.48 -4.32
C GLY A 428 12.64 -9.01 -3.21
N PRO A 429 11.32 -8.97 -3.41
CA PRO A 429 10.34 -9.36 -2.40
C PRO A 429 10.48 -10.83 -1.98
N GLU A 430 11.00 -11.68 -2.84
CA GLU A 430 11.22 -13.11 -2.60
C GLU A 430 12.17 -13.40 -1.44
N GLN A 431 13.02 -12.43 -1.07
CA GLN A 431 13.95 -12.57 0.05
C GLN A 431 13.34 -12.21 1.41
N TYR A 432 12.20 -11.56 1.41
CA TYR A 432 11.57 -11.03 2.63
C TYR A 432 10.24 -11.69 2.96
N GLY A 433 9.67 -12.42 1.99
CA GLY A 433 8.33 -12.99 2.13
C GLY A 433 7.22 -11.94 2.10
N GLY A 434 6.00 -12.38 2.39
CA GLY A 434 4.81 -11.54 2.40
C GLY A 434 3.63 -12.24 3.07
N SER A 435 2.48 -11.60 3.05
CA SER A 435 1.28 -12.12 3.68
C SER A 435 0.75 -13.35 2.94
N GLY A 436 0.55 -14.44 3.67
CA GLY A 436 -0.04 -15.66 3.12
C GLY A 436 0.77 -16.31 1.99
N GLY A 437 2.09 -16.07 1.92
CA GLY A 437 2.97 -16.60 0.87
C GLY A 437 2.95 -15.80 -0.43
N ALA A 438 2.22 -14.71 -0.51
CA ALA A 438 2.27 -13.76 -1.62
C ALA A 438 3.47 -12.81 -1.49
N LEU A 439 3.98 -12.35 -2.63
CA LEU A 439 4.98 -11.29 -2.69
C LEU A 439 4.20 -9.96 -2.73
N ASP A 440 3.98 -9.34 -1.58
CA ASP A 440 3.08 -8.19 -1.41
C ASP A 440 3.78 -6.82 -1.54
N GLN A 441 5.01 -6.81 -2.01
CA GLN A 441 5.83 -5.62 -2.25
C GLN A 441 6.75 -5.82 -3.45
N LEU A 442 7.21 -4.73 -4.06
CA LEU A 442 8.02 -4.81 -5.28
C LEU A 442 9.49 -5.07 -5.02
N GLY A 443 10.01 -4.66 -3.85
CA GLY A 443 11.44 -4.77 -3.54
C GLY A 443 12.30 -3.69 -4.20
N TYR A 444 13.61 -3.88 -4.09
CA TYR A 444 14.64 -3.01 -4.69
C TYR A 444 14.49 -1.53 -4.32
N SER A 445 14.08 -1.22 -3.07
CA SER A 445 13.90 0.17 -2.67
C SER A 445 15.23 0.93 -2.64
N THR A 446 16.32 0.27 -2.28
CA THR A 446 17.67 0.86 -2.38
C THR A 446 18.04 1.22 -3.82
N LEU A 447 17.79 0.32 -4.77
CA LEU A 447 18.11 0.56 -6.18
C LEU A 447 17.36 1.78 -6.74
N MET A 448 16.05 1.84 -6.45
CA MET A 448 15.16 2.74 -7.17
C MET A 448 14.80 4.03 -6.41
N PHE A 449 14.94 4.06 -5.09
CA PHE A 449 14.49 5.20 -4.28
C PHE A 449 15.55 5.79 -3.37
N TYR A 450 16.72 5.16 -3.21
CA TYR A 450 17.79 5.75 -2.41
C TYR A 450 18.35 7.01 -3.06
N TYR A 451 18.51 8.07 -2.26
CA TYR A 451 19.14 9.34 -2.62
C TYR A 451 20.29 9.66 -1.63
N GLU A 452 21.42 10.14 -2.16
CA GLU A 452 22.55 10.63 -1.37
C GLU A 452 22.28 11.96 -0.68
#